data_bc0efa21aaefbfb5c7c271d2c36b0a56
#
_entry.id   bc0efa21aaefbfb5c7c271d2c36b0a56
#
_cell.length_a   1.000
_cell.length_b   1.000
_cell.length_c   1.000
_cell.angle_alpha   90.00
_cell.angle_beta   90.00
_cell.angle_gamma   90.00
#
_symmetry.space_group_name_H-M   'P 1'
#
loop_
_entity.id
_entity.type
_entity.pdbx_description
1 polymer ?
#
loop_
_entity_poly.entity_id
_entity_poly.type
_entity_poly.pdbx_seq_one_letter_code
_entity_poly.pdbx_strand_id
1 'polypeptide(L)'
;MLAGLVVFGLLQLVPYGWWHENPPVVADAPWPDEATAELARDACYACHSNETDWPLYSYVAPMSWLVRQDVERGREELNFSVWDPEDNEADHAADAVEDGEMPPSRYTRLHPDADLSDAEAARLVAALEAMDG
;
A
#
# COMPACT_ATOMS: atom_id res chain seq x y z
N MET A 1 26.19 10.99 -22.16
CA MET A 1 25.91 9.61 -21.73
C MET A 1 26.68 9.20 -20.46
N LEU A 2 28.02 9.32 -20.41
CA LEU A 2 28.83 8.94 -19.23
C LEU A 2 28.40 9.65 -17.93
N ALA A 3 28.13 10.95 -17.96
CA ALA A 3 27.67 11.71 -16.80
C ALA A 3 26.35 11.19 -16.21
N GLY A 4 25.40 10.80 -17.07
CA GLY A 4 24.13 10.23 -16.63
C GLY A 4 24.29 8.89 -15.90
N LEU A 5 25.20 8.03 -16.40
CA LEU A 5 25.52 6.75 -15.75
C LEU A 5 26.21 6.96 -14.40
N VAL A 6 27.10 7.93 -14.32
CA VAL A 6 27.77 8.28 -13.04
C VAL A 6 26.76 8.78 -12.02
N VAL A 7 25.87 9.71 -12.42
CA VAL A 7 24.80 10.21 -11.53
C VAL A 7 23.88 9.07 -11.09
N PHE A 8 23.44 8.23 -12.02
CA PHE A 8 22.61 7.06 -11.67
C PHE A 8 23.32 6.13 -10.68
N GLY A 9 24.61 5.84 -10.91
CA GLY A 9 25.40 5.04 -9.98
C GLY A 9 25.54 5.66 -8.59
N LEU A 10 25.72 6.98 -8.51
CA LEU A 10 25.79 7.70 -7.24
C LEU A 10 24.46 7.68 -6.48
N LEU A 11 23.31 7.74 -7.17
CA LEU A 11 22.00 7.62 -6.55
C LEU A 11 21.81 6.27 -5.85
N GLN A 12 22.43 5.19 -6.36
CA GLN A 12 22.35 3.86 -5.74
C GLN A 12 23.10 3.78 -4.40
N LEU A 13 23.99 4.72 -4.11
CA LEU A 13 24.75 4.76 -2.86
C LEU A 13 23.99 5.44 -1.71
N VAL A 14 22.84 6.07 -2.00
CA VAL A 14 21.97 6.65 -0.97
C VAL A 14 21.20 5.53 -0.28
N PRO A 15 21.38 5.31 1.04
CA PRO A 15 20.83 4.14 1.73
C PRO A 15 19.33 4.18 1.95
N TYR A 16 18.68 5.34 1.75
CA TYR A 16 17.22 5.44 1.83
C TYR A 16 16.58 4.55 0.74
N GLY A 17 15.72 3.63 1.14
CA GLY A 17 15.12 2.64 0.23
C GLY A 17 15.88 1.30 0.12
N TRP A 18 16.96 1.09 0.87
CA TRP A 18 17.64 -0.20 0.89
C TRP A 18 16.94 -1.23 1.78
N TRP A 19 16.27 -0.76 2.82
CA TRP A 19 15.60 -1.64 3.79
C TRP A 19 14.15 -1.90 3.37
N HIS A 20 13.82 -3.17 3.29
CA HIS A 20 12.51 -3.70 2.94
C HIS A 20 12.01 -4.52 4.14
N GLU A 21 11.59 -3.80 5.19
CA GLU A 21 11.18 -4.43 6.44
C GLU A 21 9.67 -4.66 6.46
N ASN A 22 9.30 -5.87 6.87
CA ASN A 22 7.93 -6.21 7.22
C ASN A 22 7.89 -6.52 8.72
N PRO A 23 7.42 -5.58 9.55
CA PRO A 23 7.20 -5.85 10.98
C PRO A 23 6.20 -6.99 11.18
N PRO A 24 6.17 -7.62 12.38
CA PRO A 24 5.18 -8.66 12.63
C PRO A 24 3.74 -8.15 12.52
N VAL A 25 2.84 -9.01 12.05
CA VAL A 25 1.39 -8.78 12.15
C VAL A 25 1.00 -8.94 13.61
N VAL A 26 0.36 -7.93 14.18
CA VAL A 26 -0.08 -7.92 15.59
C VAL A 26 -1.56 -8.25 15.69
N ALA A 27 -2.37 -7.59 14.85
CA ALA A 27 -3.81 -7.82 14.73
C ALA A 27 -4.20 -7.52 13.28
N ASP A 28 -4.73 -8.50 12.59
CA ASP A 28 -5.20 -8.31 11.21
C ASP A 28 -6.59 -7.69 11.18
N ALA A 29 -6.87 -6.89 10.16
CA ALA A 29 -8.18 -6.27 9.99
C ALA A 29 -9.27 -7.33 9.79
N PRO A 30 -10.47 -7.17 10.39
CA PRO A 30 -11.51 -8.19 10.40
C PRO A 30 -12.36 -8.16 9.13
N TRP A 31 -11.77 -8.50 7.98
CA TRP A 31 -12.48 -8.55 6.71
C TRP A 31 -13.69 -9.50 6.76
N PRO A 32 -14.84 -9.13 6.18
CA PRO A 32 -16.08 -9.90 6.31
C PRO A 32 -16.04 -11.27 5.63
N ASP A 33 -15.20 -11.43 4.62
CA ASP A 33 -15.00 -12.67 3.87
C ASP A 33 -13.67 -12.66 3.12
N GLU A 34 -13.22 -13.85 2.71
CA GLU A 34 -11.92 -14.04 2.03
C GLU A 34 -11.82 -13.28 0.70
N ALA A 35 -12.90 -13.19 -0.08
CA ALA A 35 -12.84 -12.49 -1.35
C ALA A 35 -12.69 -10.97 -1.18
N THR A 36 -13.23 -10.39 -0.12
CA THR A 36 -13.01 -8.98 0.24
C THR A 36 -11.58 -8.77 0.78
N ALA A 37 -11.09 -9.72 1.59
CA ALA A 37 -9.72 -9.71 2.07
C ALA A 37 -8.69 -9.79 0.91
N GLU A 38 -8.94 -10.61 -0.12
CA GLU A 38 -8.09 -10.68 -1.31
C GLU A 38 -8.06 -9.37 -2.06
N LEU A 39 -9.21 -8.70 -2.27
CA LEU A 39 -9.27 -7.38 -2.89
C LEU A 39 -8.42 -6.35 -2.11
N ALA A 40 -8.53 -6.37 -0.78
CA ALA A 40 -7.74 -5.47 0.07
C ALA A 40 -6.24 -5.80 0.00
N ARG A 41 -5.87 -7.08 -0.06
CA ARG A 41 -4.46 -7.48 -0.23
C ARG A 41 -3.89 -6.98 -1.55
N ASP A 42 -4.63 -7.11 -2.64
CA ASP A 42 -4.18 -6.69 -3.96
C ASP A 42 -4.09 -5.15 -4.07
N ALA A 43 -5.06 -4.44 -3.53
CA ALA A 43 -5.19 -3.00 -3.71
C ALA A 43 -4.51 -2.15 -2.63
N CYS A 44 -4.42 -2.63 -1.38
CA CYS A 44 -4.07 -1.82 -0.22
C CYS A 44 -2.84 -2.32 0.54
N TYR A 45 -2.66 -3.63 0.74
CA TYR A 45 -1.68 -4.20 1.65
C TYR A 45 -0.23 -3.89 1.28
N ALA A 46 0.08 -3.61 0.02
CA ALA A 46 1.43 -3.21 -0.38
C ALA A 46 1.96 -1.99 0.41
N CYS A 47 1.08 -1.03 0.72
CA CYS A 47 1.43 0.18 1.47
C CYS A 47 0.83 0.23 2.87
N HIS A 48 -0.34 -0.40 3.09
CA HIS A 48 -1.13 -0.29 4.32
C HIS A 48 -1.10 -1.56 5.18
N SER A 49 -0.02 -2.33 5.12
CA SER A 49 0.17 -3.51 5.98
C SER A 49 1.64 -3.77 6.30
N ASN A 50 1.88 -4.71 7.21
CA ASN A 50 3.21 -5.26 7.49
C ASN A 50 3.56 -6.45 6.58
N GLU A 51 2.78 -6.67 5.52
CA GLU A 51 2.91 -7.79 4.59
C GLU A 51 3.20 -7.32 3.15
N THR A 52 4.01 -6.27 3.02
CA THR A 52 4.39 -5.73 1.71
C THR A 52 5.16 -6.77 0.90
N ASP A 53 4.68 -7.08 -0.30
CA ASP A 53 5.45 -7.80 -1.30
C ASP A 53 6.30 -6.79 -2.08
N TRP A 54 7.61 -6.76 -1.78
CA TRP A 54 8.52 -5.75 -2.29
C TRP A 54 8.87 -6.02 -3.75
N PRO A 55 8.40 -5.21 -4.72
CA PRO A 55 8.66 -5.44 -6.14
C PRO A 55 10.13 -5.17 -6.49
N LEU A 56 10.62 -5.75 -7.60
CA LEU A 56 12.02 -5.60 -8.02
C LEU A 56 12.45 -4.14 -8.21
N TYR A 57 11.57 -3.27 -8.67
CA TYR A 57 11.88 -1.85 -8.85
C TYR A 57 12.07 -1.10 -7.52
N SER A 58 11.62 -1.67 -6.39
CA SER A 58 11.86 -1.11 -5.06
C SER A 58 13.32 -1.23 -4.60
N TYR A 59 14.16 -1.94 -5.35
CA TYR A 59 15.60 -2.10 -5.07
C TYR A 59 16.47 -1.12 -5.87
N VAL A 60 15.88 -0.30 -6.73
CA VAL A 60 16.62 0.58 -7.65
C VAL A 60 16.17 2.03 -7.46
N ALA A 61 17.12 2.90 -7.06
CA ALA A 61 16.85 4.32 -6.92
C ALA A 61 16.66 4.99 -8.32
N PRO A 62 15.76 5.97 -8.44
CA PRO A 62 14.98 6.63 -7.38
C PRO A 62 13.67 5.94 -6.99
N MET A 63 13.27 4.86 -7.69
CA MET A 63 12.01 4.15 -7.40
C MET A 63 11.99 3.55 -6.00
N SER A 64 13.12 3.04 -5.52
CA SER A 64 13.25 2.52 -4.15
C SER A 64 12.88 3.56 -3.08
N TRP A 65 13.17 4.82 -3.32
CA TRP A 65 12.84 5.91 -2.39
C TRP A 65 11.35 6.20 -2.38
N LEU A 66 10.73 6.21 -3.58
CA LEU A 66 9.29 6.43 -3.71
C LEU A 66 8.50 5.31 -3.04
N VAL A 67 8.84 4.05 -3.35
CA VAL A 67 8.17 2.88 -2.76
C VAL A 67 8.29 2.87 -1.25
N ARG A 68 9.50 3.11 -0.72
CA ARG A 68 9.70 3.19 0.72
C ARG A 68 8.84 4.28 1.36
N GLN A 69 8.84 5.49 0.77
CA GLN A 69 8.04 6.60 1.27
C GLN A 69 6.53 6.26 1.27
N ASP A 70 6.04 5.62 0.21
CA ASP A 70 4.63 5.22 0.10
C ASP A 70 4.26 4.18 1.17
N VAL A 71 5.14 3.20 1.42
CA VAL A 71 4.92 2.18 2.46
C VAL A 71 4.98 2.79 3.87
N GLU A 72 5.99 3.63 4.16
CA GLU A 72 6.10 4.29 5.46
C GLU A 72 4.86 5.14 5.76
N ARG A 73 4.44 5.99 4.82
CA ARG A 73 3.24 6.84 4.98
C ARG A 73 1.95 6.02 5.03
N GLY A 74 1.82 5.01 4.18
CA GLY A 74 0.64 4.15 4.19
C GLY A 74 0.44 3.48 5.55
N ARG A 75 1.52 2.93 6.13
CA ARG A 75 1.49 2.31 7.47
C ARG A 75 1.26 3.31 8.61
N GLU A 76 1.70 4.56 8.45
CA GLU A 76 1.45 5.62 9.44
C GLU A 76 -0.01 6.08 9.41
N GLU A 77 -0.63 6.17 8.24
CA GLU A 77 -2.01 6.61 8.08
C GLU A 77 -3.01 5.51 8.43
N LEU A 78 -2.80 4.30 7.94
CA LEU A 78 -3.64 3.13 8.20
C LEU A 78 -2.82 1.87 8.03
N ASN A 79 -2.84 0.96 9.00
CA ASN A 79 -2.14 -0.32 8.93
C ASN A 79 -3.04 -1.49 9.29
N PHE A 80 -3.47 -2.25 8.29
CA PHE A 80 -4.33 -3.42 8.45
C PHE A 80 -3.69 -4.58 9.24
N SER A 81 -2.37 -4.56 9.46
CA SER A 81 -1.64 -5.56 10.26
C SER A 81 -1.51 -5.20 11.74
N VAL A 82 -1.95 -4.00 12.14
CA VAL A 82 -1.97 -3.50 13.53
C VAL A 82 -3.33 -2.89 13.82
N TRP A 83 -4.37 -3.60 13.47
CA TRP A 83 -5.74 -3.13 13.55
C TRP A 83 -6.18 -2.86 14.99
N ASP A 84 -6.73 -1.67 15.23
CA ASP A 84 -7.41 -1.31 16.47
C ASP A 84 -8.89 -0.98 16.16
N PRO A 85 -9.85 -1.75 16.69
CA PRO A 85 -11.27 -1.47 16.44
C PRO A 85 -11.77 -0.13 16.97
N GLU A 86 -11.09 0.44 17.97
CA GLU A 86 -11.50 1.69 18.62
C GLU A 86 -10.73 2.92 18.08
N ASP A 87 -9.63 2.70 17.37
CA ASP A 87 -8.76 3.76 16.84
C ASP A 87 -8.19 3.35 15.47
N ASN A 88 -9.00 3.49 14.42
CA ASN A 88 -8.61 3.21 13.04
C ASN A 88 -9.19 4.26 12.08
N GLU A 89 -8.63 4.33 10.88
CA GLU A 89 -8.99 5.28 9.84
C GLU A 89 -9.78 4.61 8.69
N ALA A 90 -10.62 3.63 9.01
CA ALA A 90 -11.38 2.87 8.01
C ALA A 90 -12.37 3.72 7.24
N ASP A 91 -13.03 4.68 7.88
CA ASP A 91 -13.93 5.64 7.25
C ASP A 91 -13.20 6.52 6.23
N HIS A 92 -12.04 7.07 6.58
CA HIS A 92 -11.20 7.84 5.65
C HIS A 92 -10.69 6.98 4.49
N ALA A 93 -10.38 5.70 4.74
CA ALA A 93 -10.03 4.77 3.68
C ALA A 93 -11.20 4.48 2.74
N ALA A 94 -12.41 4.34 3.27
CA ALA A 94 -13.63 4.18 2.48
C ALA A 94 -13.86 5.37 1.56
N ASP A 95 -13.79 6.60 2.10
CA ASP A 95 -13.91 7.84 1.34
C ASP A 95 -12.86 7.92 0.21
N ALA A 96 -11.60 7.60 0.51
CA ALA A 96 -10.50 7.64 -0.46
C ALA A 96 -10.69 6.62 -1.60
N VAL A 97 -11.29 5.46 -1.34
CA VAL A 97 -11.64 4.46 -2.38
C VAL A 97 -12.83 4.96 -3.20
N GLU A 98 -13.87 5.51 -2.56
CA GLU A 98 -15.07 6.04 -3.24
C GLU A 98 -14.72 7.20 -4.17
N ASP A 99 -13.84 8.10 -3.73
CA ASP A 99 -13.35 9.24 -4.51
C ASP A 99 -12.34 8.85 -5.62
N GLY A 100 -11.91 7.59 -5.66
CA GLY A 100 -10.93 7.07 -6.62
C GLY A 100 -9.50 7.57 -6.37
N GLU A 101 -9.20 8.04 -5.18
CA GLU A 101 -7.86 8.42 -4.76
C GLU A 101 -6.99 7.22 -4.43
N MET A 102 -7.62 6.15 -3.91
CA MET A 102 -7.00 4.87 -3.58
C MET A 102 -7.66 3.70 -4.32
N PRO A 103 -6.88 2.76 -4.85
CA PRO A 103 -5.41 2.79 -4.94
C PRO A 103 -4.90 3.84 -5.95
N PRO A 104 -3.67 4.38 -5.75
CA PRO A 104 -3.14 5.42 -6.63
C PRO A 104 -2.96 4.94 -8.07
N SER A 105 -3.35 5.73 -9.07
CA SER A 105 -3.26 5.35 -10.48
C SER A 105 -1.84 5.03 -10.97
N ARG A 106 -0.80 5.58 -10.31
CA ARG A 106 0.59 5.21 -10.58
C ARG A 106 0.91 3.78 -10.15
N TYR A 107 0.25 3.29 -9.09
CA TYR A 107 0.40 1.93 -8.59
C TYR A 107 -0.35 0.93 -9.47
N THR A 108 -1.62 1.17 -9.79
CA THR A 108 -2.45 0.25 -10.59
C THR A 108 -1.90 0.03 -12.00
N ARG A 109 -1.20 1.02 -12.58
CA ARG A 109 -0.51 0.84 -13.89
C ARG A 109 0.57 -0.23 -13.89
N LEU A 110 1.21 -0.47 -12.75
CA LEU A 110 2.25 -1.48 -12.58
C LEU A 110 1.71 -2.77 -11.95
N HIS A 111 0.53 -2.70 -11.33
CA HIS A 111 -0.16 -3.77 -10.62
C HIS A 111 -1.62 -3.85 -11.07
N PRO A 112 -1.89 -4.50 -12.22
CA PRO A 112 -3.26 -4.58 -12.77
C PRO A 112 -4.27 -5.24 -11.84
N ASP A 113 -3.84 -6.14 -10.96
CA ASP A 113 -4.70 -6.81 -9.97
C ASP A 113 -5.21 -5.84 -8.88
N ALA A 114 -4.53 -4.71 -8.71
CA ALA A 114 -4.94 -3.62 -7.82
C ALA A 114 -5.92 -2.62 -8.48
N ASP A 115 -6.20 -2.75 -9.77
CA ASP A 115 -7.12 -1.87 -10.50
C ASP A 115 -8.56 -2.33 -10.31
N LEU A 116 -9.21 -1.76 -9.28
CA LEU A 116 -10.55 -2.14 -8.85
C LEU A 116 -11.62 -1.74 -9.89
N SER A 117 -12.50 -2.67 -10.22
CA SER A 117 -13.77 -2.33 -10.87
C SER A 117 -14.70 -1.58 -9.91
N ASP A 118 -15.71 -0.90 -10.45
CA ASP A 118 -16.72 -0.19 -9.64
C ASP A 118 -17.38 -1.10 -8.60
N ALA A 119 -17.62 -2.36 -8.94
CA ALA A 119 -18.24 -3.34 -8.04
C ALA A 119 -17.28 -3.77 -6.91
N GLU A 120 -15.99 -3.93 -7.20
CA GLU A 120 -14.96 -4.27 -6.22
C GLU A 120 -14.68 -3.09 -5.29
N ALA A 121 -14.61 -1.88 -5.83
CA ALA A 121 -14.48 -0.66 -5.04
C ALA A 121 -15.68 -0.50 -4.07
N ALA A 122 -16.91 -0.63 -4.57
CA ALA A 122 -18.10 -0.56 -3.73
C ALA A 122 -18.12 -1.64 -2.63
N ARG A 123 -17.61 -2.84 -2.91
CA ARG A 123 -17.48 -3.91 -1.91
C ARG A 123 -16.47 -3.57 -0.83
N LEU A 124 -15.31 -3.01 -1.20
CA LEU A 124 -14.30 -2.56 -0.24
C LEU A 124 -14.80 -1.41 0.62
N VAL A 125 -15.46 -0.41 0.02
CA VAL A 125 -16.08 0.72 0.75
C VAL A 125 -17.04 0.19 1.80
N ALA A 126 -17.99 -0.67 1.42
CA ALA A 126 -18.95 -1.25 2.36
C ALA A 126 -18.29 -2.07 3.49
N ALA A 127 -17.18 -2.73 3.21
CA ALA A 127 -16.44 -3.48 4.23
C ALA A 127 -15.69 -2.53 5.19
N LEU A 128 -15.06 -1.48 4.68
CA LEU A 128 -14.35 -0.47 5.48
C LEU A 128 -15.32 0.30 6.39
N GLU A 129 -16.46 0.76 5.86
CA GLU A 129 -17.52 1.41 6.66
C GLU A 129 -18.06 0.49 7.78
N ALA A 130 -18.14 -0.82 7.51
CA ALA A 130 -18.61 -1.78 8.52
C ALA A 130 -17.56 -2.09 9.61
N MET A 131 -16.28 -1.77 9.36
CA MET A 131 -15.19 -1.95 10.33
C MET A 131 -14.89 -0.66 11.13
N ASP A 132 -15.43 0.47 10.68
CA ASP A 132 -15.40 1.72 11.46
C ASP A 132 -16.24 1.55 12.72
N GLY A 133 -15.60 1.71 13.86
CA GLY A 133 -16.16 1.35 15.17
C GLY A 133 -17.14 2.34 15.77
#